data_c48122b03d5190c185d4df1dccc14022
#
_entry.id   c48122b03d5190c185d4df1dccc14022
#
_cell.length_a   1.000
_cell.length_b   1.000
_cell.length_c   1.000
_cell.angle_alpha   90.00
_cell.angle_beta   90.00
_cell.angle_gamma   90.00
#
_symmetry.space_group_name_H-M   'P 1'
#
loop_
_entity.id
_entity.type
_entity.pdbx_description
1 polymer ?
#
loop_
_entity_poly.entity_id
_entity_poly.type
_entity_poly.pdbx_seq_one_letter_code
_entity_poly.pdbx_strand_id
1 'polypeptide(L)'
;GYTESSLIIKNQMNMKTLNEKVAETVKSNNATMGNVEELTKVLKQEEKELERLTKRNADEAVIAAQQNVVDSAKAKLEQAQEFEKESNENIGNDFLTFSVVNEETGARTEQKKKIAFVKHNRPVNSKKVDRFIALIAANKYEKAFPIIVVEATKLIEAGYTVTDIKGRELTKEEAADYLVILDGQHRCTAFAKLVATGKYTETIPNVYMRDIENVGEYLVDINNVGSSWDKKDRLVVASLTSNDELFQNVAELLNEGFNPTTAMLIYTGKSLSDNQVNKALKGEEIALPKGAEINIERGN
;
A
#
# COMPACT_ATOMS: atom_id res chain seq x y z
N GLY A 1 25.78 -29.03 -40.67
CA GLY A 1 24.43 -28.60 -41.01
C GLY A 1 23.44 -29.32 -40.15
N TYR A 2 22.52 -28.61 -39.54
CA TYR A 2 21.40 -29.21 -38.81
C TYR A 2 20.50 -29.91 -39.81
N THR A 3 20.13 -31.14 -39.52
CA THR A 3 19.17 -31.89 -40.35
C THR A 3 17.80 -31.26 -40.25
N GLU A 4 16.99 -31.33 -41.31
CA GLU A 4 15.59 -30.80 -41.31
C GLU A 4 14.79 -31.28 -40.09
N SER A 5 14.99 -32.53 -39.68
CA SER A 5 14.38 -33.11 -38.47
C SER A 5 14.79 -32.38 -37.18
N SER A 6 16.04 -31.93 -37.04
CA SER A 6 16.49 -31.20 -35.84
C SER A 6 15.94 -29.77 -35.78
N LEU A 7 15.68 -29.16 -36.95
CA LEU A 7 15.05 -27.85 -37.04
C LEU A 7 13.57 -27.93 -36.67
N ILE A 8 12.86 -28.96 -37.12
CA ILE A 8 11.46 -29.22 -36.80
C ILE A 8 11.27 -29.46 -35.30
N ILE A 9 12.13 -30.28 -34.68
CA ILE A 9 12.08 -30.53 -33.21
C ILE A 9 12.33 -29.24 -32.42
N LYS A 10 13.31 -28.44 -32.85
CA LYS A 10 13.64 -27.16 -32.19
C LYS A 10 12.50 -26.15 -32.30
N ASN A 11 11.83 -26.08 -33.46
CA ASN A 11 10.67 -25.23 -33.66
C ASN A 11 9.46 -25.73 -32.85
N GLN A 12 9.22 -27.03 -32.77
CA GLN A 12 8.15 -27.58 -31.91
C GLN A 12 8.41 -27.34 -30.43
N MET A 13 9.65 -27.44 -29.94
CA MET A 13 10.03 -27.11 -28.58
C MET A 13 9.83 -25.61 -28.31
N ASN A 14 10.20 -24.70 -29.22
CA ASN A 14 10.00 -23.27 -29.08
C ASN A 14 8.51 -22.92 -29.04
N MET A 15 7.69 -23.55 -29.90
CA MET A 15 6.22 -23.36 -29.88
C MET A 15 5.58 -23.84 -28.59
N LYS A 16 6.02 -24.98 -28.05
CA LYS A 16 5.53 -25.48 -26.75
C LYS A 16 5.85 -24.51 -25.62
N THR A 17 7.09 -24.01 -25.56
CA THR A 17 7.53 -23.03 -24.55
C THR A 17 6.75 -21.72 -24.66
N LEU A 18 6.47 -21.23 -25.87
CA LEU A 18 5.66 -20.05 -26.10
C LEU A 18 4.20 -20.26 -25.70
N ASN A 19 3.61 -21.41 -26.00
CA ASN A 19 2.24 -21.73 -25.58
C ASN A 19 2.13 -21.87 -24.06
N GLU A 20 3.12 -22.44 -23.38
CA GLU A 20 3.21 -22.45 -21.92
C GLU A 20 3.30 -21.03 -21.34
N LYS A 21 4.12 -20.17 -21.95
CA LYS A 21 4.24 -18.76 -21.57
C LYS A 21 2.91 -17.99 -21.76
N VAL A 22 2.21 -18.21 -22.87
CA VAL A 22 0.87 -17.64 -23.10
C VAL A 22 -0.11 -18.12 -22.04
N ALA A 23 -0.11 -19.42 -21.72
CA ALA A 23 -0.98 -20.00 -20.70
C ALA A 23 -0.67 -19.47 -19.29
N GLU A 24 0.61 -19.30 -18.92
CA GLU A 24 1.02 -18.67 -17.67
C GLU A 24 0.64 -17.20 -17.64
N THR A 25 0.82 -16.50 -18.76
CA THR A 25 0.42 -15.10 -18.90
C THR A 25 -1.09 -14.95 -18.74
N VAL A 26 -1.91 -15.80 -19.33
CA VAL A 26 -3.37 -15.82 -19.16
C VAL A 26 -3.78 -16.16 -17.72
N LYS A 27 -3.13 -17.14 -17.07
CA LYS A 27 -3.40 -17.47 -15.65
C LYS A 27 -3.02 -16.34 -14.70
N SER A 28 -1.95 -15.59 -14.98
CA SER A 28 -1.55 -14.44 -14.17
C SER A 28 -2.47 -13.23 -14.37
N ASN A 29 -3.32 -13.20 -15.41
CA ASN A 29 -4.27 -12.11 -15.70
C ASN A 29 -5.26 -11.87 -14.58
N ASN A 30 -5.73 -12.93 -13.94
CA ASN A 30 -6.68 -12.80 -12.83
C ASN A 30 -6.02 -12.42 -11.51
N ALA A 31 -4.69 -12.55 -11.41
CA ALA A 31 -3.93 -12.35 -10.18
C ALA A 31 -3.18 -11.00 -10.11
N THR A 32 -3.11 -10.24 -11.20
CA THR A 32 -2.27 -9.03 -11.29
C THR A 32 -3.04 -7.74 -11.59
N MET A 33 -4.34 -7.73 -11.32
CA MET A 33 -5.14 -6.52 -11.43
C MET A 33 -4.56 -5.45 -10.49
N GLY A 34 -4.06 -4.33 -11.06
CA GLY A 34 -3.55 -3.20 -10.28
C GLY A 34 -2.02 -2.99 -10.28
N ASN A 35 -1.21 -3.89 -10.85
CA ASN A 35 0.25 -3.70 -10.90
C ASN A 35 0.74 -3.14 -12.25
N VAL A 36 0.46 -1.86 -12.51
CA VAL A 36 0.82 -1.17 -13.75
C VAL A 36 2.33 -1.17 -13.99
N GLU A 37 3.16 -0.96 -12.97
CA GLU A 37 4.62 -0.91 -13.11
C GLU A 37 5.20 -2.26 -13.56
N GLU A 38 4.78 -3.35 -12.92
CA GLU A 38 5.24 -4.70 -13.29
C GLU A 38 4.75 -5.11 -14.67
N LEU A 39 3.48 -4.85 -14.98
CA LEU A 39 2.91 -5.15 -16.30
C LEU A 39 3.60 -4.35 -17.42
N THR A 40 3.99 -3.10 -17.16
CA THR A 40 4.79 -2.31 -18.10
C THR A 40 6.16 -2.92 -18.35
N LYS A 41 6.82 -3.44 -17.31
CA LYS A 41 8.11 -4.14 -17.45
C LYS A 41 7.97 -5.42 -18.25
N VAL A 42 6.93 -6.21 -17.97
CA VAL A 42 6.63 -7.44 -18.73
C VAL A 42 6.39 -7.13 -20.20
N LEU A 43 5.54 -6.14 -20.52
CA LEU A 43 5.27 -5.75 -21.90
C LEU A 43 6.57 -5.38 -22.64
N LYS A 44 7.40 -4.52 -22.07
CA LYS A 44 8.69 -4.13 -22.68
C LYS A 44 9.61 -5.31 -22.91
N GLN A 45 9.60 -6.29 -22.03
CA GLN A 45 10.41 -7.50 -22.16
C GLN A 45 9.90 -8.39 -23.30
N GLU A 46 8.59 -8.57 -23.41
CA GLU A 46 7.99 -9.37 -24.49
C GLU A 46 8.10 -8.69 -25.87
N GLU A 47 8.01 -7.36 -25.94
CA GLU A 47 8.26 -6.58 -27.17
C GLU A 47 9.71 -6.72 -27.64
N LYS A 48 10.70 -6.68 -26.73
CA LYS A 48 12.11 -6.92 -27.07
C LYS A 48 12.35 -8.33 -27.60
N GLU A 49 11.68 -9.32 -27.03
CA GLU A 49 11.79 -10.70 -27.51
C GLU A 49 11.19 -10.85 -28.92
N LEU A 50 10.04 -10.22 -29.17
CA LEU A 50 9.44 -10.18 -30.50
C LEU A 50 10.39 -9.54 -31.52
N GLU A 51 10.98 -8.40 -31.19
CA GLU A 51 11.96 -7.71 -32.03
C GLU A 51 13.17 -8.60 -32.30
N ARG A 52 13.68 -9.32 -31.28
CA ARG A 52 14.80 -10.26 -31.42
C ARG A 52 14.49 -11.41 -32.38
N LEU A 53 13.31 -12.02 -32.28
CA LEU A 53 12.86 -13.11 -33.13
C LEU A 53 12.70 -12.65 -34.58
N THR A 54 12.11 -11.45 -34.78
CA THR A 54 11.95 -10.86 -36.13
C THR A 54 13.30 -10.57 -36.78
N LYS A 55 14.25 -9.97 -36.06
CA LYS A 55 15.60 -9.67 -36.58
C LYS A 55 16.40 -10.95 -36.97
N ARG A 56 16.11 -12.07 -36.34
CA ARG A 56 16.75 -13.36 -36.62
C ARG A 56 16.05 -14.18 -37.70
N ASN A 57 15.01 -13.62 -38.32
CA ASN A 57 14.19 -14.34 -39.29
C ASN A 57 13.70 -15.69 -38.73
N ALA A 58 13.20 -15.70 -37.50
CA ALA A 58 12.61 -16.88 -36.90
C ALA A 58 11.39 -17.34 -37.70
N ASP A 59 10.97 -18.60 -37.50
CA ASP A 59 9.76 -19.15 -38.11
C ASP A 59 8.55 -18.27 -37.88
N GLU A 60 7.73 -18.06 -38.94
CA GLU A 60 6.50 -17.22 -38.86
C GLU A 60 5.57 -17.64 -37.73
N ALA A 61 5.44 -18.95 -37.47
CA ALA A 61 4.60 -19.46 -36.38
C ALA A 61 5.14 -19.06 -35.00
N VAL A 62 6.47 -18.97 -34.85
CA VAL A 62 7.13 -18.53 -33.61
C VAL A 62 6.94 -17.05 -33.42
N ILE A 63 7.07 -16.25 -34.47
CA ILE A 63 6.82 -14.80 -34.43
C ILE A 63 5.35 -14.52 -34.10
N ALA A 64 4.40 -15.22 -34.73
CA ALA A 64 2.98 -15.07 -34.48
C ALA A 64 2.61 -15.45 -33.02
N ALA A 65 3.19 -16.52 -32.47
CA ALA A 65 2.99 -16.92 -31.09
C ALA A 65 3.51 -15.84 -30.12
N GLN A 66 4.68 -15.26 -30.36
CA GLN A 66 5.23 -14.18 -29.53
C GLN A 66 4.40 -12.89 -29.69
N GLN A 67 3.85 -12.58 -30.86
CA GLN A 67 2.92 -11.48 -31.05
C GLN A 67 1.68 -11.63 -30.15
N ASN A 68 1.11 -12.83 -30.07
CA ASN A 68 -0.02 -13.10 -29.16
C ASN A 68 0.34 -12.87 -27.68
N VAL A 69 1.59 -13.17 -27.27
CA VAL A 69 2.08 -12.86 -25.92
C VAL A 69 2.13 -11.34 -25.69
N VAL A 70 2.65 -10.59 -26.66
CA VAL A 70 2.70 -9.12 -26.60
C VAL A 70 1.29 -8.53 -26.53
N ASP A 71 0.36 -8.98 -27.37
CA ASP A 71 -1.00 -8.50 -27.42
C ASP A 71 -1.73 -8.80 -26.09
N SER A 72 -1.52 -9.99 -25.52
CA SER A 72 -2.05 -10.33 -24.20
C SER A 72 -1.46 -9.44 -23.10
N ALA A 73 -0.17 -9.14 -23.13
CA ALA A 73 0.48 -8.25 -22.18
C ALA A 73 -0.03 -6.81 -22.28
N LYS A 74 -0.29 -6.32 -23.51
CA LYS A 74 -0.93 -4.99 -23.74
C LYS A 74 -2.33 -4.92 -23.14
N ALA A 75 -3.18 -5.90 -23.44
CA ALA A 75 -4.54 -5.95 -22.93
C ALA A 75 -4.58 -5.96 -21.39
N LYS A 76 -3.65 -6.65 -20.74
CA LYS A 76 -3.51 -6.64 -19.28
C LYS A 76 -3.13 -5.27 -18.73
N LEU A 77 -2.15 -4.64 -19.37
CA LEU A 77 -1.69 -3.32 -18.94
C LEU A 77 -2.81 -2.30 -19.07
N GLU A 78 -3.57 -2.34 -20.16
CA GLU A 78 -4.74 -1.46 -20.37
C GLU A 78 -5.80 -1.68 -19.28
N GLN A 79 -6.14 -2.93 -18.95
CA GLN A 79 -7.08 -3.24 -17.87
C GLN A 79 -6.58 -2.75 -16.50
N ALA A 80 -5.30 -2.91 -16.21
CA ALA A 80 -4.72 -2.46 -14.96
C ALA A 80 -4.70 -0.92 -14.87
N GLN A 81 -4.41 -0.23 -15.96
CA GLN A 81 -4.44 1.24 -16.03
C GLN A 81 -5.87 1.78 -15.87
N GLU A 82 -6.85 1.16 -16.51
CA GLU A 82 -8.26 1.51 -16.36
C GLU A 82 -8.73 1.32 -14.91
N PHE A 83 -8.43 0.17 -14.32
CA PHE A 83 -8.71 -0.10 -12.91
C PHE A 83 -8.05 0.93 -11.98
N GLU A 84 -6.77 1.25 -12.19
CA GLU A 84 -6.06 2.22 -11.37
C GLU A 84 -6.70 3.60 -11.49
N LYS A 85 -7.03 4.05 -12.69
CA LYS A 85 -7.70 5.32 -12.94
C LYS A 85 -9.06 5.35 -12.24
N GLU A 86 -9.95 4.40 -12.52
CA GLU A 86 -11.29 4.33 -11.97
C GLU A 86 -11.26 4.24 -10.43
N SER A 87 -10.38 3.38 -9.89
CA SER A 87 -10.26 3.23 -8.44
C SER A 87 -9.75 4.50 -7.76
N ASN A 88 -8.80 5.23 -8.35
CA ASN A 88 -8.27 6.46 -7.78
C ASN A 88 -9.30 7.62 -7.84
N GLU A 89 -10.11 7.66 -8.89
CA GLU A 89 -11.19 8.66 -9.02
C GLU A 89 -12.29 8.43 -7.98
N ASN A 90 -12.68 7.19 -7.74
CA ASN A 90 -13.87 6.84 -6.97
C ASN A 90 -13.57 6.39 -5.53
N ILE A 91 -12.32 6.08 -5.17
CA ILE A 91 -11.97 5.62 -3.83
C ILE A 91 -12.45 6.60 -2.75
N GLY A 92 -13.07 6.05 -1.70
CA GLY A 92 -13.60 6.83 -0.58
C GLY A 92 -14.98 7.42 -0.81
N ASN A 93 -15.58 7.28 -2.01
CA ASN A 93 -16.96 7.71 -2.26
C ASN A 93 -17.97 6.75 -1.62
N ASP A 94 -17.70 5.44 -1.70
CA ASP A 94 -18.60 4.40 -1.24
C ASP A 94 -18.32 3.96 0.19
N PHE A 95 -19.37 3.47 0.85
CA PHE A 95 -19.26 2.78 2.14
C PHE A 95 -18.82 1.33 1.91
N LEU A 96 -17.92 0.87 2.79
CA LEU A 96 -17.55 -0.53 2.89
C LEU A 96 -18.39 -1.19 3.97
N THR A 97 -18.69 -2.47 3.79
CA THR A 97 -19.40 -3.26 4.80
C THR A 97 -18.39 -4.09 5.59
N PHE A 98 -18.38 -3.94 6.92
CA PHE A 98 -17.46 -4.62 7.82
C PHE A 98 -18.20 -5.52 8.79
N SER A 99 -17.67 -6.71 9.03
CA SER A 99 -18.08 -7.57 10.16
C SER A 99 -17.21 -7.21 11.37
N VAL A 100 -17.73 -6.37 12.26
CA VAL A 100 -16.99 -5.78 13.37
C VAL A 100 -17.28 -6.52 14.67
N VAL A 101 -16.24 -6.90 15.38
CA VAL A 101 -16.31 -7.41 16.76
C VAL A 101 -15.86 -6.28 17.69
N ASN A 102 -16.71 -5.92 18.65
CA ASN A 102 -16.32 -5.06 19.74
C ASN A 102 -15.55 -5.88 20.76
N GLU A 103 -14.27 -5.55 21.01
CA GLU A 103 -13.41 -6.35 21.89
C GLU A 103 -13.83 -6.29 23.36
N GLU A 104 -14.46 -5.21 23.81
CA GLU A 104 -14.92 -5.07 25.21
C GLU A 104 -16.15 -5.96 25.48
N THR A 105 -17.09 -6.01 24.54
CA THR A 105 -18.38 -6.70 24.72
C THR A 105 -18.42 -8.07 24.05
N GLY A 106 -17.50 -8.35 23.12
CA GLY A 106 -17.52 -9.54 22.26
C GLY A 106 -18.66 -9.53 21.23
N ALA A 107 -19.45 -8.48 21.15
CA ALA A 107 -20.57 -8.37 20.22
C ALA A 107 -20.07 -8.18 18.79
N ARG A 108 -20.67 -8.96 17.85
CA ARG A 108 -20.40 -8.84 16.41
C ARG A 108 -21.54 -8.10 15.74
N THR A 109 -21.20 -7.07 14.98
CA THR A 109 -22.15 -6.27 14.21
C THR A 109 -21.68 -6.08 12.78
N GLU A 110 -22.62 -5.92 11.86
CA GLU A 110 -22.31 -5.49 10.50
C GLU A 110 -22.45 -3.97 10.45
N GLN A 111 -21.39 -3.30 9.97
CA GLN A 111 -21.33 -1.84 9.91
C GLN A 111 -20.94 -1.39 8.50
N LYS A 112 -21.66 -0.37 8.01
CA LYS A 112 -21.31 0.33 6.77
C LYS A 112 -20.56 1.61 7.13
N LYS A 113 -19.29 1.65 6.79
CA LYS A 113 -18.40 2.76 7.13
C LYS A 113 -17.42 3.06 5.98
N LYS A 114 -16.95 4.28 5.92
CA LYS A 114 -15.77 4.65 5.13
C LYS A 114 -14.52 4.45 5.98
N ILE A 115 -13.35 4.36 5.32
CA ILE A 115 -12.08 4.22 6.03
C ILE A 115 -11.36 5.55 6.16
N ALA A 116 -10.67 5.70 7.27
CA ALA A 116 -9.85 6.85 7.60
C ALA A 116 -8.53 6.42 8.25
N PHE A 117 -7.59 7.35 8.33
CA PHE A 117 -6.28 7.14 8.91
C PHE A 117 -5.93 8.26 9.87
N VAL A 118 -5.11 7.97 10.87
CA VAL A 118 -4.50 9.03 11.69
C VAL A 118 -3.51 9.80 10.82
N LYS A 119 -3.59 11.13 10.80
CA LYS A 119 -2.65 11.98 10.07
C LYS A 119 -1.21 11.68 10.52
N HIS A 120 -0.28 11.69 9.59
CA HIS A 120 1.13 11.33 9.79
C HIS A 120 1.40 9.88 10.22
N ASN A 121 0.41 9.00 10.09
CA ASN A 121 0.68 7.57 10.20
C ASN A 121 1.51 7.10 8.98
N ARG A 122 2.08 5.90 9.10
CA ARG A 122 2.88 5.27 8.05
C ARG A 122 2.17 5.31 6.70
N PRO A 123 2.80 5.84 5.64
CA PRO A 123 2.18 5.92 4.33
C PRO A 123 1.87 4.54 3.77
N VAL A 124 0.75 4.44 3.07
CA VAL A 124 0.33 3.20 2.43
C VAL A 124 1.24 2.90 1.23
N ASN A 125 1.83 1.72 1.22
CA ASN A 125 2.69 1.26 0.13
C ASN A 125 1.85 0.68 -1.02
N SER A 126 1.89 1.32 -2.19
CA SER A 126 1.10 0.92 -3.36
C SER A 126 1.36 -0.53 -3.81
N LYS A 127 2.61 -1.00 -3.79
CA LYS A 127 2.95 -2.38 -4.16
C LYS A 127 2.33 -3.42 -3.22
N LYS A 128 2.22 -3.10 -1.93
CA LYS A 128 1.52 -3.97 -0.97
C LYS A 128 0.01 -3.96 -1.22
N VAL A 129 -0.56 -2.80 -1.52
CA VAL A 129 -1.98 -2.69 -1.89
C VAL A 129 -2.28 -3.53 -3.12
N ASP A 130 -1.48 -3.42 -4.19
CA ASP A 130 -1.66 -4.19 -5.42
C ASP A 130 -1.60 -5.71 -5.19
N ARG A 131 -0.70 -6.17 -4.30
CA ARG A 131 -0.66 -7.57 -3.90
C ARG A 131 -1.94 -8.02 -3.20
N PHE A 132 -2.50 -7.21 -2.32
CA PHE A 132 -3.78 -7.53 -1.69
C PHE A 132 -4.95 -7.47 -2.67
N ILE A 133 -4.97 -6.51 -3.60
CA ILE A 133 -5.95 -6.48 -4.69
C ILE A 133 -5.94 -7.80 -5.46
N ALA A 134 -4.76 -8.28 -5.86
CA ALA A 134 -4.61 -9.55 -6.56
C ALA A 134 -5.11 -10.75 -5.74
N LEU A 135 -4.79 -10.81 -4.45
CA LEU A 135 -5.24 -11.89 -3.56
C LEU A 135 -6.75 -11.87 -3.35
N ILE A 136 -7.35 -10.71 -3.16
CA ILE A 136 -8.80 -10.56 -2.98
C ILE A 136 -9.53 -10.93 -4.27
N ALA A 137 -9.09 -10.39 -5.41
CA ALA A 137 -9.69 -10.68 -6.71
C ALA A 137 -9.60 -12.17 -7.10
N ALA A 138 -8.53 -12.85 -6.70
CA ALA A 138 -8.35 -14.29 -6.90
C ALA A 138 -9.05 -15.18 -5.85
N ASN A 139 -9.77 -14.60 -4.91
CA ASN A 139 -10.37 -15.28 -3.75
C ASN A 139 -9.35 -16.09 -2.92
N LYS A 140 -8.14 -15.54 -2.79
CA LYS A 140 -7.01 -16.11 -2.02
C LYS A 140 -6.65 -15.26 -0.80
N TYR A 141 -7.46 -14.26 -0.48
CA TYR A 141 -7.25 -13.43 0.70
C TYR A 141 -7.42 -14.27 1.97
N GLU A 142 -6.44 -14.18 2.88
CA GLU A 142 -6.52 -14.87 4.16
C GLU A 142 -7.42 -14.11 5.14
N LYS A 143 -8.63 -14.62 5.31
CA LYS A 143 -9.69 -14.01 6.13
C LYS A 143 -9.39 -14.05 7.63
N ALA A 144 -8.42 -14.84 8.06
CA ALA A 144 -8.02 -14.94 9.47
C ALA A 144 -7.15 -13.74 9.94
N PHE A 145 -6.55 -12.96 9.02
CA PHE A 145 -5.79 -11.78 9.41
C PHE A 145 -6.72 -10.70 9.99
N PRO A 146 -6.50 -10.27 11.24
CA PRO A 146 -7.33 -9.27 11.88
C PRO A 146 -7.08 -7.88 11.28
N ILE A 147 -8.14 -7.09 11.19
CA ILE A 147 -8.08 -5.66 10.93
C ILE A 147 -8.46 -4.97 12.23
N ILE A 148 -7.65 -4.04 12.69
CA ILE A 148 -7.88 -3.31 13.94
C ILE A 148 -8.34 -1.89 13.60
N VAL A 149 -9.47 -1.52 14.18
CA VAL A 149 -10.10 -0.22 13.94
C VAL A 149 -10.48 0.48 15.23
N VAL A 150 -10.67 1.77 15.13
CA VAL A 150 -11.26 2.62 16.18
C VAL A 150 -12.26 3.60 15.54
N GLU A 151 -13.25 4.04 16.29
CA GLU A 151 -14.19 5.04 15.81
C GLU A 151 -13.49 6.39 15.59
N ALA A 152 -13.68 6.98 14.42
CA ALA A 152 -13.06 8.28 14.10
C ALA A 152 -13.52 9.39 15.05
N THR A 153 -14.76 9.34 15.52
CA THR A 153 -15.31 10.28 16.50
C THR A 153 -14.49 10.31 17.78
N LYS A 154 -14.15 9.15 18.34
CA LYS A 154 -13.36 9.04 19.59
C LYS A 154 -11.96 9.62 19.43
N LEU A 155 -11.32 9.40 18.28
CA LEU A 155 -9.98 9.94 18.03
C LEU A 155 -9.99 11.46 17.86
N ILE A 156 -10.96 11.99 17.13
CA ILE A 156 -11.08 13.46 16.96
C ILE A 156 -11.41 14.13 18.30
N GLU A 157 -12.24 13.53 19.12
CA GLU A 157 -12.55 14.01 20.49
C GLU A 157 -11.32 13.96 21.39
N ALA A 158 -10.44 12.97 21.21
CA ALA A 158 -9.17 12.88 21.92
C ALA A 158 -8.08 13.83 21.38
N GLY A 159 -8.38 14.63 20.35
CA GLY A 159 -7.47 15.63 19.79
C GLY A 159 -6.60 15.15 18.63
N TYR A 160 -6.81 13.93 18.12
CA TYR A 160 -6.10 13.45 16.94
C TYR A 160 -6.67 14.05 15.67
N THR A 161 -5.80 14.34 14.71
CA THR A 161 -6.19 14.67 13.33
C THR A 161 -6.37 13.38 12.53
N VAL A 162 -7.56 13.23 11.97
CA VAL A 162 -7.93 12.06 11.16
C VAL A 162 -8.17 12.50 9.72
N THR A 163 -7.65 11.75 8.77
CA THR A 163 -7.82 12.01 7.34
C THR A 163 -8.58 10.87 6.68
N ASP A 164 -9.35 11.21 5.65
CA ASP A 164 -9.92 10.21 4.76
C ASP A 164 -8.83 9.55 3.88
N ILE A 165 -9.24 8.59 3.05
CA ILE A 165 -8.31 7.85 2.17
C ILE A 165 -7.64 8.74 1.10
N LYS A 166 -8.18 9.92 0.82
CA LYS A 166 -7.62 10.92 -0.10
C LYS A 166 -6.72 11.95 0.61
N GLY A 167 -6.57 11.84 1.93
CA GLY A 167 -5.74 12.73 2.75
C GLY A 167 -6.45 14.02 3.22
N ARG A 168 -7.76 14.17 2.98
CA ARG A 168 -8.54 15.29 3.48
C ARG A 168 -8.84 15.10 4.96
N GLU A 169 -8.64 16.13 5.77
CA GLU A 169 -8.99 16.09 7.19
C GLU A 169 -10.51 16.00 7.38
N LEU A 170 -10.92 15.15 8.33
CA LEU A 170 -12.32 14.95 8.68
C LEU A 170 -12.76 15.96 9.74
N THR A 171 -13.99 16.44 9.59
CA THR A 171 -14.67 17.21 10.65
C THR A 171 -15.31 16.27 11.68
N LYS A 172 -15.70 16.81 12.85
CA LYS A 172 -16.42 16.04 13.88
C LYS A 172 -17.75 15.47 13.36
N GLU A 173 -18.43 16.24 12.52
CA GLU A 173 -19.75 15.89 11.97
C GLU A 173 -19.63 14.71 11.00
N GLU A 174 -18.57 14.67 10.21
CA GLU A 174 -18.32 13.58 9.26
C GLU A 174 -17.81 12.30 9.92
N ALA A 175 -17.17 12.42 11.08
CA ALA A 175 -16.45 11.34 11.74
C ALA A 175 -17.31 10.09 12.03
N ALA A 176 -18.62 10.28 12.25
CA ALA A 176 -19.55 9.18 12.51
C ALA A 176 -19.63 8.14 11.37
N ASP A 177 -19.31 8.55 10.14
CA ASP A 177 -19.33 7.69 8.96
C ASP A 177 -18.01 6.91 8.75
N TYR A 178 -17.02 7.11 9.62
CA TYR A 178 -15.67 6.59 9.41
C TYR A 178 -15.16 5.66 10.51
N LEU A 179 -14.44 4.63 10.10
CA LEU A 179 -13.56 3.83 10.96
C LEU A 179 -12.10 4.17 10.64
N VAL A 180 -11.33 4.44 11.67
CA VAL A 180 -9.88 4.64 11.54
C VAL A 180 -9.18 3.31 11.60
N ILE A 181 -8.39 3.01 10.59
CA ILE A 181 -7.66 1.76 10.45
C ILE A 181 -6.31 1.90 11.17
N LEU A 182 -6.11 1.15 12.24
CA LEU A 182 -4.85 1.12 12.98
C LEU A 182 -3.92 0.02 12.48
N ASP A 183 -4.46 -1.17 12.20
CA ASP A 183 -3.76 -2.24 11.52
C ASP A 183 -4.59 -2.77 10.35
N GLY A 184 -3.91 -3.16 9.28
CA GLY A 184 -4.55 -3.61 8.03
C GLY A 184 -4.77 -2.50 7.00
N GLN A 185 -4.07 -1.37 7.08
CA GLN A 185 -4.22 -0.23 6.17
C GLN A 185 -4.11 -0.63 4.69
N HIS A 186 -3.10 -1.41 4.32
CA HIS A 186 -2.92 -1.88 2.94
C HIS A 186 -4.08 -2.77 2.47
N ARG A 187 -4.60 -3.63 3.36
CA ARG A 187 -5.74 -4.51 3.10
C ARG A 187 -7.02 -3.71 2.91
N CYS A 188 -7.29 -2.78 3.82
CA CYS A 188 -8.47 -1.90 3.73
C CYS A 188 -8.42 -0.98 2.51
N THR A 189 -7.24 -0.47 2.14
CA THR A 189 -7.07 0.31 0.91
C THR A 189 -7.36 -0.55 -0.33
N ALA A 190 -6.91 -1.80 -0.34
CA ALA A 190 -7.22 -2.73 -1.43
C ALA A 190 -8.73 -3.01 -1.54
N PHE A 191 -9.41 -3.29 -0.43
CA PHE A 191 -10.86 -3.43 -0.42
C PHE A 191 -11.57 -2.17 -0.91
N ALA A 192 -11.13 -0.98 -0.45
CA ALA A 192 -11.73 0.28 -0.87
C ALA A 192 -11.60 0.53 -2.39
N LYS A 193 -10.44 0.19 -2.99
CA LYS A 193 -10.26 0.27 -4.44
C LYS A 193 -11.15 -0.70 -5.21
N LEU A 194 -11.30 -1.93 -4.71
CA LEU A 194 -12.15 -2.94 -5.33
C LEU A 194 -13.65 -2.59 -5.19
N VAL A 195 -14.06 -2.04 -4.06
CA VAL A 195 -15.44 -1.54 -3.86
C VAL A 195 -15.72 -0.37 -4.81
N ALA A 196 -14.79 0.59 -4.90
CA ALA A 196 -14.91 1.76 -5.76
C ALA A 196 -15.07 1.43 -7.26
N THR A 197 -14.62 0.25 -7.68
CA THR A 197 -14.74 -0.26 -9.06
C THR A 197 -15.79 -1.36 -9.21
N GLY A 198 -16.62 -1.60 -8.18
CA GLY A 198 -17.66 -2.64 -8.19
C GLY A 198 -17.15 -4.08 -8.23
N LYS A 199 -15.86 -4.30 -7.98
CA LYS A 199 -15.21 -5.63 -8.05
C LYS A 199 -15.21 -6.37 -6.70
N TYR A 200 -15.68 -5.75 -5.65
CA TYR A 200 -15.89 -6.36 -4.35
C TYR A 200 -17.17 -5.82 -3.72
N THR A 201 -18.08 -6.71 -3.36
CA THR A 201 -19.42 -6.37 -2.82
C THR A 201 -19.74 -7.08 -1.52
N GLU A 202 -18.81 -7.93 -1.04
CA GLU A 202 -19.00 -8.73 0.17
C GLU A 202 -18.66 -7.94 1.45
N THR A 203 -19.00 -8.52 2.58
CA THR A 203 -18.63 -8.01 3.90
C THR A 203 -17.16 -8.32 4.19
N ILE A 204 -16.41 -7.31 4.61
CA ILE A 204 -14.99 -7.43 5.01
C ILE A 204 -14.96 -8.13 6.38
N PRO A 205 -14.32 -9.31 6.48
CA PRO A 205 -14.34 -10.11 7.69
C PRO A 205 -13.26 -9.72 8.70
N ASN A 206 -13.42 -10.22 9.92
CA ASN A 206 -12.39 -10.26 10.96
C ASN A 206 -11.87 -8.87 11.37
N VAL A 207 -12.80 -7.93 11.57
CA VAL A 207 -12.52 -6.56 12.00
C VAL A 207 -12.80 -6.43 13.48
N TYR A 208 -11.83 -5.89 14.23
CA TYR A 208 -11.91 -5.70 15.67
C TYR A 208 -11.88 -4.23 16.01
N MET A 209 -12.91 -3.77 16.72
CA MET A 209 -12.99 -2.40 17.20
C MET A 209 -12.43 -2.32 18.61
N ARG A 210 -11.44 -1.47 18.78
CA ARG A 210 -10.78 -1.18 20.05
C ARG A 210 -11.09 0.23 20.54
N ASP A 211 -11.07 0.37 21.86
CA ASP A 211 -10.99 1.67 22.52
C ASP A 211 -9.54 1.87 22.98
N ILE A 212 -8.82 2.78 22.32
CA ILE A 212 -7.39 2.92 22.50
C ILE A 212 -7.08 4.30 23.09
N GLU A 213 -6.57 4.32 24.31
CA GLU A 213 -6.23 5.56 25.00
C GLU A 213 -5.03 6.28 24.37
N ASN A 214 -4.03 5.52 23.89
CA ASN A 214 -2.87 6.07 23.22
C ASN A 214 -2.63 5.37 21.88
N VAL A 215 -3.15 5.96 20.82
CA VAL A 215 -3.04 5.43 19.45
C VAL A 215 -1.59 5.43 18.95
N GLY A 216 -0.79 6.43 19.31
CA GLY A 216 0.61 6.50 18.90
C GLY A 216 1.43 5.34 19.48
N GLU A 217 1.28 5.05 20.77
CA GLU A 217 1.95 3.93 21.44
C GLU A 217 1.54 2.59 20.83
N TYR A 218 0.24 2.40 20.61
CA TYR A 218 -0.30 1.21 19.97
C TYR A 218 0.30 0.96 18.57
N LEU A 219 0.39 2.01 17.75
CA LEU A 219 0.98 1.91 16.41
C LEU A 219 2.47 1.55 16.45
N VAL A 220 3.21 2.08 17.42
CA VAL A 220 4.61 1.71 17.66
C VAL A 220 4.72 0.23 18.01
N ASP A 221 3.92 -0.24 18.95
CA ASP A 221 4.01 -1.62 19.45
C ASP A 221 3.66 -2.64 18.37
N ILE A 222 2.56 -2.44 17.64
CA ILE A 222 2.15 -3.35 16.56
C ILE A 222 3.22 -3.42 15.45
N ASN A 223 3.79 -2.29 15.07
CA ASN A 223 4.73 -2.26 13.96
C ASN A 223 6.13 -2.75 14.34
N ASN A 224 6.50 -2.67 15.62
CA ASN A 224 7.74 -3.27 16.12
C ASN A 224 7.71 -4.81 16.10
N VAL A 225 6.53 -5.41 16.23
CA VAL A 225 6.35 -6.87 16.18
C VAL A 225 6.29 -7.41 14.75
N GLY A 226 5.75 -6.64 13.80
CA GLY A 226 5.42 -7.12 12.45
C GLY A 226 6.40 -6.78 11.33
N SER A 227 7.21 -5.75 11.46
CA SER A 227 8.25 -5.38 10.49
C SER A 227 9.18 -4.31 11.07
N SER A 228 10.47 -4.37 10.73
CA SER A 228 11.39 -3.29 11.08
C SER A 228 10.97 -1.98 10.42
N TRP A 229 10.61 -1.00 11.23
CA TRP A 229 10.40 0.36 10.75
C TRP A 229 11.74 0.99 10.37
N ASP A 230 11.77 1.71 9.28
CA ASP A 230 12.91 2.56 9.00
C ASP A 230 12.88 3.82 9.90
N LYS A 231 13.95 4.60 9.85
CA LYS A 231 14.07 5.81 10.67
C LYS A 231 13.00 6.86 10.32
N LYS A 232 12.59 6.91 9.04
CA LYS A 232 11.53 7.80 8.56
C LYS A 232 10.19 7.45 9.17
N ASP A 233 9.79 6.17 9.10
CA ASP A 233 8.54 5.69 9.67
C ASP A 233 8.47 6.01 11.17
N ARG A 234 9.57 5.79 11.91
CA ARG A 234 9.65 6.06 13.35
C ARG A 234 9.50 7.55 13.69
N LEU A 235 10.15 8.43 12.94
CA LEU A 235 10.05 9.88 13.15
C LEU A 235 8.63 10.41 12.85
N VAL A 236 7.99 9.90 11.81
CA VAL A 236 6.59 10.27 11.50
C VAL A 236 5.68 9.90 12.66
N VAL A 237 5.81 8.68 13.22
CA VAL A 237 4.96 8.26 14.36
C VAL A 237 5.31 8.99 15.65
N ALA A 238 6.57 9.40 15.85
CA ALA A 238 6.96 10.21 17.00
C ALA A 238 6.15 11.53 17.09
N SER A 239 5.73 12.08 15.95
CA SER A 239 4.85 13.24 15.92
C SER A 239 3.45 12.98 16.51
N LEU A 240 3.00 11.73 16.52
CA LEU A 240 1.69 11.34 17.06
C LEU A 240 1.71 11.19 18.58
N THR A 241 2.85 10.83 19.15
CA THR A 241 3.03 10.62 20.61
C THR A 241 3.59 11.84 21.30
N SER A 242 4.25 12.73 20.57
CA SER A 242 4.87 13.94 21.07
C SER A 242 4.02 15.16 20.69
N ASN A 243 3.65 15.97 21.67
CA ASN A 243 3.10 17.32 21.43
C ASN A 243 4.21 18.34 21.10
N ASP A 244 5.43 17.86 20.83
CA ASP A 244 6.59 18.69 20.52
C ASP A 244 6.50 19.19 19.08
N GLU A 245 6.48 20.49 18.91
CA GLU A 245 6.44 21.19 17.63
C GLU A 245 7.57 20.76 16.70
N LEU A 246 8.76 20.41 17.25
CA LEU A 246 9.88 19.89 16.47
C LEU A 246 9.50 18.62 15.70
N PHE A 247 8.85 17.65 16.35
CA PHE A 247 8.50 16.39 15.68
C PHE A 247 7.39 16.58 14.66
N GLN A 248 6.46 17.49 14.89
CA GLN A 248 5.41 17.83 13.93
C GLN A 248 6.04 18.43 12.66
N ASN A 249 6.92 19.41 12.79
CA ASN A 249 7.61 20.03 11.66
C ASN A 249 8.53 19.05 10.92
N VAL A 250 9.23 18.17 11.64
CA VAL A 250 10.04 17.11 11.01
C VAL A 250 9.15 16.14 10.23
N ALA A 251 8.00 15.76 10.75
CA ALA A 251 7.05 14.88 10.04
C ALA A 251 6.54 15.51 8.74
N GLU A 252 6.27 16.81 8.73
CA GLU A 252 5.88 17.54 7.51
C GLU A 252 6.96 17.46 6.43
N LEU A 253 8.23 17.76 6.77
CA LEU A 253 9.34 17.63 5.83
C LEU A 253 9.52 16.20 5.30
N LEU A 254 9.31 15.18 6.15
CA LEU A 254 9.36 13.79 5.71
C LEU A 254 8.25 13.46 4.70
N ASN A 255 7.07 14.04 4.87
CA ASN A 255 5.95 13.90 3.92
C ASN A 255 6.22 14.62 2.60
N GLU A 256 6.96 15.72 2.63
CA GLU A 256 7.43 16.43 1.43
C GLU A 256 8.56 15.70 0.68
N GLY A 257 9.10 14.62 1.25
CA GLY A 257 10.10 13.78 0.61
C GLY A 257 11.54 13.95 1.10
N PHE A 258 11.77 14.78 2.11
CA PHE A 258 13.10 14.90 2.73
C PHE A 258 13.47 13.60 3.47
N ASN A 259 14.75 13.25 3.48
CA ASN A 259 15.20 12.13 4.29
C ASN A 259 15.28 12.50 5.78
N PRO A 260 15.22 11.51 6.70
CA PRO A 260 15.18 11.77 8.14
C PRO A 260 16.35 12.58 8.67
N THR A 261 17.54 12.36 8.15
CA THR A 261 18.74 13.08 8.57
C THR A 261 18.63 14.55 8.18
N THR A 262 18.24 14.85 6.96
CA THR A 262 18.06 16.22 6.46
C THR A 262 16.95 16.94 7.22
N ALA A 263 15.80 16.29 7.41
CA ALA A 263 14.68 16.87 8.15
C ALA A 263 15.06 17.27 9.59
N MET A 264 15.81 16.40 10.29
CA MET A 264 16.31 16.73 11.62
C MET A 264 17.39 17.81 11.63
N LEU A 265 18.30 17.80 10.65
CA LEU A 265 19.37 18.80 10.55
C LEU A 265 18.83 20.22 10.32
N ILE A 266 17.74 20.36 9.56
CA ILE A 266 17.10 21.66 9.29
C ILE A 266 16.70 22.34 10.61
N TYR A 267 16.09 21.61 11.53
CA TYR A 267 15.57 22.19 12.77
C TYR A 267 16.54 22.15 13.95
N THR A 268 17.50 21.22 13.97
CA THR A 268 18.36 21.02 15.14
C THR A 268 19.85 21.21 14.88
N GLY A 269 20.27 21.26 13.61
CA GLY A 269 21.68 21.25 13.24
C GLY A 269 22.40 19.91 13.50
N LYS A 270 21.69 18.89 14.02
CA LYS A 270 22.20 17.55 14.34
C LYS A 270 21.16 16.48 14.01
N SER A 271 21.63 15.26 13.71
CA SER A 271 20.76 14.10 13.56
C SER A 271 20.54 13.41 14.91
N LEU A 272 19.32 12.89 15.14
CA LEU A 272 19.02 12.04 16.28
C LEU A 272 19.57 10.62 16.07
N SER A 273 20.05 10.00 17.14
CA SER A 273 20.35 8.56 17.16
C SER A 273 19.06 7.74 17.17
N ASP A 274 19.17 6.46 16.79
CA ASP A 274 18.03 5.55 16.83
C ASP A 274 17.44 5.39 18.23
N ASN A 275 18.28 5.46 19.27
CA ASN A 275 17.82 5.41 20.65
C ASN A 275 16.99 6.65 21.03
N GLN A 276 17.39 7.82 20.59
CA GLN A 276 16.64 9.07 20.81
C GLN A 276 15.30 9.05 20.06
N VAL A 277 15.30 8.55 18.83
CA VAL A 277 14.05 8.37 18.06
C VAL A 277 13.11 7.39 18.77
N ASN A 278 13.60 6.26 19.27
CA ASN A 278 12.80 5.28 19.99
C ASN A 278 12.22 5.83 21.30
N LYS A 279 12.96 6.68 22.02
CA LYS A 279 12.44 7.39 23.18
C LYS A 279 11.30 8.35 22.82
N ALA A 280 11.48 9.13 21.75
CA ALA A 280 10.45 10.02 21.22
C ALA A 280 9.16 9.26 20.87
N LEU A 281 9.30 8.09 20.23
CA LEU A 281 8.16 7.21 19.90
C LEU A 281 7.37 6.78 21.13
N LYS A 282 8.02 6.63 22.27
CA LYS A 282 7.39 6.26 23.56
C LYS A 282 6.85 7.47 24.34
N GLY A 283 6.95 8.69 23.79
CA GLY A 283 6.59 9.91 24.51
C GLY A 283 7.54 10.28 25.65
N GLU A 284 8.74 9.67 25.70
CA GLU A 284 9.76 9.97 26.69
C GLU A 284 10.51 11.25 26.35
N GLU A 285 10.93 12.01 27.36
CA GLU A 285 11.80 13.16 27.18
C GLU A 285 13.11 12.80 26.49
N ILE A 286 13.50 13.54 25.47
CA ILE A 286 14.73 13.32 24.69
C ILE A 286 15.75 14.38 25.04
N ALA A 287 16.92 13.94 25.48
CA ALA A 287 18.09 14.81 25.51
C ALA A 287 18.61 14.99 24.06
N LEU A 288 18.63 16.22 23.57
CA LEU A 288 19.24 16.53 22.27
C LEU A 288 20.74 16.25 22.30
N PRO A 289 21.36 15.91 21.14
CA PRO A 289 22.78 15.76 21.02
C PRO A 289 23.51 17.03 21.44
N LYS A 290 24.70 16.88 22.03
CA LYS A 290 25.52 18.02 22.44
C LYS A 290 25.78 18.96 21.24
N GLY A 291 25.44 20.24 21.40
CA GLY A 291 25.55 21.26 20.36
C GLY A 291 24.38 21.31 19.39
N ALA A 292 23.30 20.56 19.63
CA ALA A 292 22.04 20.75 18.93
C ALA A 292 21.25 21.89 19.59
N GLU A 293 20.70 22.78 18.77
CA GLU A 293 19.77 23.84 19.19
C GLU A 293 18.52 23.72 18.34
N ILE A 294 17.36 23.65 19.00
CA ILE A 294 16.08 23.68 18.30
C ILE A 294 15.87 25.09 17.75
N ASN A 295 15.77 25.19 16.45
CA ASN A 295 15.48 26.45 15.77
C ASN A 295 14.42 26.21 14.69
N ILE A 296 13.17 26.38 15.10
CA ILE A 296 11.99 26.16 14.23
C ILE A 296 11.92 27.22 13.14
N GLU A 297 12.33 28.47 13.44
CA GLU A 297 12.37 29.56 12.46
C GLU A 297 13.36 29.32 11.31
N ARG A 298 14.38 28.47 11.50
CA ARG A 298 15.35 28.13 10.46
C ARG A 298 14.75 27.26 9.37
N GLY A 299 13.75 26.46 9.70
CA GLY A 299 13.14 25.49 8.79
C GLY A 299 11.93 26.05 8.03
N ASN A 300 11.34 27.12 8.54
CA ASN A 300 10.25 27.85 7.93
C ASN A 300 10.81 28.99 7.07
#